data_66b9bfa9b36c17998a553805738abb8b
#
_entry.id   66b9bfa9b36c17998a553805738abb8b
#
_cell.length_a   1.000
_cell.length_b   1.000
_cell.length_c   1.000
_cell.angle_alpha   90.00
_cell.angle_beta   90.00
_cell.angle_gamma   90.00
#
_symmetry.space_group_name_H-M   'P 1'
#
loop_
_entity.id
_entity.type
_entity.pdbx_description
1 polymer ?
#
loop_
_entity_poly.entity_id
_entity_poly.type
_entity_poly.pdbx_seq_one_letter_code
_entity_poly.pdbx_strand_id
1 'polypeptide(L)'
;MRISDIMRLGKSAIIFATIVVAFLAIIWLLGYKMIYKKILHGKKQISIGRIGLVCVLAVYIVVVLYVTLLRGGIGFGGFEYRANFKPFSSYKEAWYNFSAQEWRNLILNICMFVPFGVLLPICFGKIKRAWKIYLCGFGFALFIEVVQLITGRGVFETDDIINNTIGAMIGYG
;
A
#
# COMPACT_ATOMS: atom_id res chain seq x y z
N MET A 1 8.26 -12.38 16.76
CA MET A 1 8.53 -10.93 16.71
C MET A 1 7.96 -10.31 17.98
N ARG A 2 8.77 -9.62 18.78
CA ARG A 2 8.30 -8.99 20.03
C ARG A 2 7.47 -7.74 19.72
N ILE A 3 6.56 -7.37 20.61
CA ILE A 3 5.73 -6.15 20.47
C ILE A 3 6.63 -4.91 20.33
N SER A 4 7.78 -4.89 21.02
CA SER A 4 8.79 -3.82 20.89
C SER A 4 9.34 -3.65 19.49
N ASP A 5 9.51 -4.73 18.73
CA ASP A 5 10.04 -4.71 17.37
C ASP A 5 8.98 -4.14 16.40
N ILE A 6 7.71 -4.48 16.64
CA ILE A 6 6.57 -3.93 15.87
C ILE A 6 6.46 -2.42 16.13
N MET A 7 6.56 -1.99 17.37
CA MET A 7 6.51 -0.57 17.74
C MET A 7 7.70 0.22 17.16
N ARG A 8 8.90 -0.36 17.16
CA ARG A 8 10.09 0.27 16.58
C ARG A 8 9.97 0.42 15.06
N LEU A 9 9.52 -0.62 14.37
CA LEU A 9 9.23 -0.59 12.92
C LEU A 9 8.15 0.42 12.60
N GLY A 10 7.07 0.45 13.37
CA GLY A 10 5.99 1.42 13.19
C GLY A 10 6.47 2.87 13.35
N LYS A 11 7.27 3.16 14.36
CA LYS A 11 7.86 4.50 14.56
C LYS A 11 8.76 4.91 13.39
N SER A 12 9.65 4.03 12.96
CA SER A 12 10.55 4.32 11.82
C SER A 12 9.78 4.52 10.51
N ALA A 13 8.74 3.73 10.26
CA ALA A 13 7.88 3.86 9.10
C ALA A 13 7.11 5.19 9.12
N ILE A 14 6.57 5.59 10.26
CA ILE A 14 5.84 6.86 10.41
C ILE A 14 6.80 8.04 10.19
N ILE A 15 7.99 8.02 10.77
CA ILE A 15 8.99 9.09 10.58
C ILE A 15 9.38 9.20 9.11
N PHE A 16 9.70 8.08 8.46
CA PHE A 16 10.05 8.06 7.05
C PHE A 16 8.90 8.55 6.16
N ALA A 17 7.67 8.08 6.41
CA ALA A 17 6.49 8.54 5.71
C ALA A 17 6.23 10.03 5.89
N THR A 18 6.42 10.56 7.11
CA THR A 18 6.26 12.00 7.39
C THR A 18 7.27 12.82 6.61
N ILE A 19 8.54 12.40 6.53
CA ILE A 19 9.58 13.08 5.76
C ILE A 19 9.25 13.07 4.27
N VAL A 20 8.85 11.92 3.72
CA VAL A 20 8.49 11.78 2.30
C VAL A 20 7.28 12.65 1.96
N VAL A 21 6.27 12.69 2.82
CA VAL A 21 5.08 13.53 2.60
C VAL A 21 5.41 15.01 2.69
N ALA A 22 6.23 15.42 3.66
CA ALA A 22 6.70 16.80 3.74
C ALA A 22 7.45 17.20 2.47
N PHE A 23 8.31 16.33 1.97
CA PHE A 23 9.05 16.54 0.72
C PHE A 23 8.12 16.63 -0.50
N LEU A 24 7.16 15.71 -0.63
CA LEU A 24 6.16 15.72 -1.69
C LEU A 24 5.24 16.95 -1.60
N ALA A 25 4.87 17.39 -0.40
CA ALA A 25 4.10 18.61 -0.19
C ALA A 25 4.86 19.85 -0.63
N ILE A 26 6.17 19.93 -0.36
CA ILE A 26 7.03 21.03 -0.82
C ILE A 26 7.14 21.03 -2.35
N ILE A 27 7.40 19.87 -2.96
CA ILE A 27 7.46 19.74 -4.44
C ILE A 27 6.11 20.13 -5.05
N TRP A 28 5.01 19.69 -4.43
CA TRP A 28 3.67 20.03 -4.90
C TRP A 28 3.38 21.54 -4.79
N LEU A 29 3.72 22.18 -3.65
CA LEU A 29 3.56 23.64 -3.47
C LEU A 29 4.37 24.43 -4.48
N LEU A 30 5.61 24.01 -4.75
CA LEU A 30 6.48 24.63 -5.75
C LEU A 30 5.94 24.35 -7.17
N GLY A 31 5.57 23.13 -7.47
CA GLY A 31 5.00 22.73 -8.76
C GLY A 31 3.63 23.37 -9.02
N TYR A 32 2.77 23.48 -8.00
CA TYR A 32 1.49 24.17 -8.11
C TYR A 32 1.66 25.64 -8.47
N LYS A 33 2.58 26.37 -7.79
CA LYS A 33 2.86 27.77 -8.12
C LYS A 33 3.44 27.94 -9.53
N MET A 34 4.37 27.07 -9.94
CA MET A 34 5.07 27.23 -11.23
C MET A 34 4.26 26.67 -12.41
N ILE A 35 3.71 25.48 -12.27
CA ILE A 35 3.13 24.72 -13.40
C ILE A 35 1.63 25.01 -13.54
N TYR A 36 0.86 24.88 -12.45
CA TYR A 36 -0.58 24.97 -12.53
C TYR A 36 -1.07 26.40 -12.77
N LYS A 37 -0.46 27.37 -12.08
CA LYS A 37 -0.86 28.79 -12.18
C LYS A 37 -0.26 29.48 -13.41
N LYS A 38 0.97 29.13 -13.80
CA LYS A 38 1.69 29.79 -14.89
C LYS A 38 1.50 29.12 -16.27
N ILE A 39 1.38 27.79 -16.34
CA ILE A 39 1.32 27.02 -17.59
C ILE A 39 -0.11 26.57 -17.92
N LEU A 40 -0.86 26.05 -16.93
CA LEU A 40 -2.17 25.47 -17.17
C LEU A 40 -3.35 26.44 -16.99
N HIS A 41 -3.11 27.70 -16.63
CA HIS A 41 -4.16 28.73 -16.39
C HIS A 41 -5.38 28.16 -15.64
N GLY A 42 -5.12 27.34 -14.63
CA GLY A 42 -6.14 26.59 -13.91
C GLY A 42 -7.18 27.48 -13.21
N LYS A 43 -8.41 27.43 -13.71
CA LYS A 43 -9.55 28.19 -13.18
C LYS A 43 -10.17 27.58 -11.92
N LYS A 44 -9.85 26.32 -11.58
CA LYS A 44 -10.48 25.58 -10.48
C LYS A 44 -9.59 25.57 -9.24
N GLN A 45 -10.04 26.22 -8.18
CA GLN A 45 -9.38 26.13 -6.88
C GLN A 45 -9.57 24.71 -6.30
N ILE A 46 -8.48 24.04 -5.99
CA ILE A 46 -8.51 22.75 -5.28
C ILE A 46 -8.72 23.06 -3.80
N SER A 47 -9.79 22.51 -3.21
CA SER A 47 -10.06 22.69 -1.78
C SER A 47 -8.90 22.17 -0.93
N ILE A 48 -8.52 22.91 0.10
CA ILE A 48 -7.50 22.52 1.09
C ILE A 48 -7.80 21.14 1.69
N GLY A 49 -9.09 20.84 1.97
CA GLY A 49 -9.49 19.53 2.47
C GLY A 49 -9.16 18.38 1.52
N ARG A 50 -9.31 18.59 0.19
CA ARG A 50 -8.93 17.54 -0.80
C ARG A 50 -7.42 17.33 -0.84
N ILE A 51 -6.65 18.38 -0.68
CA ILE A 51 -5.18 18.28 -0.60
C ILE A 51 -4.79 17.46 0.62
N GLY A 52 -5.36 17.74 1.78
CA GLY A 52 -5.13 16.98 3.01
C GLY A 52 -5.43 15.49 2.83
N LEU A 53 -6.57 15.16 2.20
CA LEU A 53 -6.93 13.75 1.93
C LEU A 53 -5.94 13.04 1.00
N VAL A 54 -5.47 13.72 -0.06
CA VAL A 54 -4.46 13.16 -0.96
C VAL A 54 -3.13 12.97 -0.23
N CYS A 55 -2.74 13.89 0.66
CA CYS A 55 -1.57 13.72 1.50
C CYS A 55 -1.71 12.49 2.43
N VAL A 56 -2.86 12.31 3.07
CA VAL A 56 -3.14 11.12 3.91
C VAL A 56 -3.01 9.84 3.10
N LEU A 57 -3.60 9.79 1.90
CA LEU A 57 -3.46 8.65 0.99
C LEU A 57 -2.00 8.39 0.60
N ALA A 58 -1.24 9.45 0.29
CA ALA A 58 0.17 9.33 -0.06
C ALA A 58 1.01 8.78 1.11
N VAL A 59 0.80 9.29 2.33
CA VAL A 59 1.44 8.75 3.56
C VAL A 59 1.13 7.27 3.71
N TYR A 60 -0.15 6.93 3.59
CA TYR A 60 -0.60 5.54 3.72
C TYR A 60 0.09 4.62 2.69
N ILE A 61 0.14 5.01 1.40
CA ILE A 61 0.83 4.24 0.36
C ILE A 61 2.32 4.05 0.71
N VAL A 62 3.00 5.11 1.16
CA VAL A 62 4.41 5.03 1.57
C VAL A 62 4.58 4.07 2.77
N VAL A 63 3.69 4.11 3.75
CA VAL A 63 3.73 3.18 4.90
C VAL A 63 3.52 1.73 4.44
N VAL A 64 2.56 1.48 3.55
CA VAL A 64 2.34 0.13 2.99
C VAL A 64 3.58 -0.36 2.26
N LEU A 65 4.15 0.43 1.35
CA LEU A 65 5.36 0.07 0.63
C LEU A 65 6.55 -0.16 1.57
N TYR A 66 6.71 0.67 2.60
CA TYR A 66 7.75 0.47 3.61
C TYR A 66 7.58 -0.85 4.34
N VAL A 67 6.38 -1.14 4.83
CA VAL A 67 6.11 -2.37 5.59
C VAL A 67 6.25 -3.61 4.72
N THR A 68 5.83 -3.56 3.47
CA THR A 68 5.86 -4.73 2.57
C THR A 68 7.23 -4.94 1.93
N LEU A 69 7.92 -3.87 1.50
CA LEU A 69 9.15 -3.99 0.72
C LEU A 69 10.43 -3.83 1.55
N LEU A 70 10.39 -3.09 2.67
CA LEU A 70 11.59 -2.73 3.43
C LEU A 70 11.70 -3.42 4.79
N ARG A 71 10.69 -4.18 5.20
CA ARG A 71 10.64 -4.88 6.50
C ARG A 71 11.77 -5.91 6.68
N GLY A 72 12.29 -6.49 5.61
CA GLY A 72 13.37 -7.48 5.61
C GLY A 72 14.78 -6.91 5.79
N GLY A 73 14.94 -5.58 5.96
CA GLY A 73 16.25 -4.91 5.99
C GLY A 73 16.81 -4.64 4.59
N ILE A 74 17.84 -3.76 4.51
CA ILE A 74 18.58 -3.49 3.27
C ILE A 74 19.70 -4.53 3.17
N GLY A 75 19.35 -5.80 3.00
CA GLY A 75 20.30 -6.86 2.74
C GLY A 75 20.15 -7.33 1.30
N PHE A 76 21.17 -7.15 0.49
CA PHE A 76 21.31 -7.85 -0.79
C PHE A 76 21.79 -9.29 -0.53
N GLY A 77 21.01 -10.02 0.30
CA GLY A 77 21.21 -11.45 0.51
C GLY A 77 20.61 -12.21 -0.67
N GLY A 78 21.33 -13.20 -1.16
CA GLY A 78 21.14 -13.99 -2.37
C GLY A 78 19.72 -14.00 -2.94
N PHE A 79 19.59 -13.61 -4.20
CA PHE A 79 18.32 -13.55 -4.93
C PHE A 79 17.74 -14.96 -5.10
N GLU A 80 17.01 -15.43 -4.10
CA GLU A 80 16.13 -16.58 -4.29
C GLU A 80 14.77 -16.07 -4.77
N TYR A 81 14.54 -16.18 -6.06
CA TYR A 81 13.22 -15.89 -6.64
C TYR A 81 12.25 -16.96 -6.17
N ARG A 82 11.46 -16.65 -5.17
CA ARG A 82 10.41 -17.54 -4.67
C ARG A 82 9.06 -17.05 -5.12
N ALA A 83 8.30 -17.88 -5.80
CA ALA A 83 6.95 -17.57 -6.23
C ALA A 83 6.01 -18.73 -5.95
N ASN A 84 4.86 -18.42 -5.35
CA ASN A 84 3.76 -19.34 -5.15
C ASN A 84 2.55 -18.89 -5.96
N PHE A 85 2.35 -19.51 -7.11
CA PHE A 85 1.24 -19.20 -8.01
C PHE A 85 -0.03 -19.99 -7.71
N LYS A 86 -0.03 -20.87 -6.69
CA LYS A 86 -1.20 -21.69 -6.36
C LYS A 86 -2.18 -20.87 -5.51
N PRO A 87 -3.37 -20.52 -6.02
CA PRO A 87 -4.36 -19.81 -5.23
C PRO A 87 -4.85 -20.67 -4.06
N PHE A 88 -5.12 -20.02 -2.94
CA PHE A 88 -5.59 -20.63 -1.69
C PHE A 88 -4.62 -21.61 -1.02
N SER A 89 -3.33 -21.60 -1.40
CA SER A 89 -2.30 -22.42 -0.76
C SER A 89 -2.06 -21.99 0.68
N SER A 90 -1.95 -20.69 0.94
CA SER A 90 -1.72 -20.13 2.28
C SER A 90 -2.90 -20.40 3.22
N TYR A 91 -4.14 -20.41 2.69
CA TYR A 91 -5.34 -20.81 3.45
C TYR A 91 -5.31 -22.30 3.82
N LYS A 92 -4.89 -23.16 2.90
CA LYS A 92 -4.75 -24.60 3.18
C LYS A 92 -3.68 -24.85 4.24
N GLU A 93 -2.53 -24.21 4.11
CA GLU A 93 -1.44 -24.30 5.08
C GLU A 93 -1.87 -23.82 6.46
N ALA A 94 -2.57 -22.67 6.53
CA ALA A 94 -3.12 -22.16 7.78
C ALA A 94 -4.09 -23.13 8.44
N TRP A 95 -4.93 -23.78 7.64
CA TRP A 95 -5.92 -24.75 8.12
C TRP A 95 -5.28 -26.07 8.57
N TYR A 96 -4.49 -26.71 7.72
CA TYR A 96 -3.92 -28.03 8.02
C TYR A 96 -2.86 -27.99 9.12
N ASN A 97 -2.09 -26.91 9.20
CA ASN A 97 -1.05 -26.77 10.22
C ASN A 97 -1.56 -26.11 11.50
N PHE A 98 -2.85 -25.75 11.58
CA PHE A 98 -3.41 -24.97 12.70
C PHE A 98 -2.57 -23.72 13.03
N SER A 99 -1.98 -23.11 12.00
CA SER A 99 -1.01 -22.04 12.15
C SER A 99 -1.68 -20.69 12.41
N ALA A 100 -1.70 -20.25 13.66
CA ALA A 100 -2.15 -18.90 14.02
C ALA A 100 -1.33 -17.80 13.33
N GLN A 101 -0.07 -18.08 12.97
CA GLN A 101 0.80 -17.16 12.26
C GLN A 101 0.29 -16.91 10.83
N GLU A 102 -0.05 -17.98 10.09
CA GLU A 102 -0.56 -17.88 8.72
C GLU A 102 -1.91 -17.17 8.69
N TRP A 103 -2.85 -17.54 9.58
CA TRP A 103 -4.12 -16.83 9.70
C TRP A 103 -3.94 -15.34 9.96
N ARG A 104 -2.99 -14.98 10.84
CA ARG A 104 -2.68 -13.59 11.12
C ARG A 104 -2.15 -12.87 9.88
N ASN A 105 -1.28 -13.50 9.09
CA ASN A 105 -0.73 -12.90 7.88
C ASN A 105 -1.85 -12.63 6.85
N LEU A 106 -2.74 -13.60 6.62
CA LEU A 106 -3.90 -13.45 5.72
C LEU A 106 -4.80 -12.28 6.14
N ILE A 107 -5.15 -12.22 7.43
CA ILE A 107 -6.00 -11.15 7.98
C ILE A 107 -5.30 -9.78 7.88
N LEU A 108 -4.00 -9.71 8.17
CA LEU A 108 -3.24 -8.46 8.10
C LEU A 108 -3.17 -7.92 6.67
N ASN A 109 -3.04 -8.76 5.65
CA ASN A 109 -3.06 -8.35 4.25
C ASN A 109 -4.42 -7.74 3.88
N ILE A 110 -5.53 -8.38 4.28
CA ILE A 110 -6.87 -7.81 4.09
C ILE A 110 -6.97 -6.45 4.80
N CYS A 111 -6.68 -6.40 6.10
CA CYS A 111 -6.80 -5.19 6.91
C CYS A 111 -5.94 -4.04 6.39
N MET A 112 -4.75 -4.35 5.88
CA MET A 112 -3.83 -3.38 5.33
C MET A 112 -4.42 -2.64 4.12
N PHE A 113 -5.26 -3.27 3.30
CA PHE A 113 -5.84 -2.63 2.11
C PHE A 113 -7.21 -2.00 2.32
N VAL A 114 -7.85 -2.20 3.49
CA VAL A 114 -9.13 -1.52 3.82
C VAL A 114 -9.01 0.01 3.72
N PRO A 115 -7.99 0.68 4.30
CA PRO A 115 -7.86 2.13 4.18
C PRO A 115 -7.67 2.60 2.72
N PHE A 116 -7.05 1.79 1.85
CA PHE A 116 -6.93 2.08 0.43
C PHE A 116 -8.30 2.19 -0.24
N GLY A 117 -9.17 1.22 0.03
CA GLY A 117 -10.53 1.19 -0.49
C GLY A 117 -11.38 2.37 -0.03
N VAL A 118 -11.20 2.81 1.22
CA VAL A 118 -11.89 3.99 1.79
C VAL A 118 -11.38 5.29 1.16
N LEU A 119 -10.05 5.49 1.15
CA LEU A 119 -9.44 6.77 0.80
C LEU A 119 -9.49 7.05 -0.70
N LEU A 120 -9.34 6.02 -1.54
CA LEU A 120 -9.23 6.20 -2.97
C LEU A 120 -10.44 6.90 -3.61
N PRO A 121 -11.72 6.47 -3.38
CA PRO A 121 -12.90 7.15 -3.93
C PRO A 121 -13.13 8.53 -3.35
N ILE A 122 -12.71 8.78 -2.10
CA ILE A 122 -12.82 10.08 -1.44
C ILE A 122 -11.83 11.08 -2.08
N CYS A 123 -10.60 10.65 -2.31
CA CYS A 123 -9.57 11.49 -2.94
C CYS A 123 -9.89 11.74 -4.42
N PHE A 124 -10.31 10.71 -5.14
CA PHE A 124 -10.52 10.76 -6.58
C PHE A 124 -11.97 10.48 -6.97
N GLY A 125 -12.76 11.54 -7.08
CA GLY A 125 -14.19 11.44 -7.41
C GLY A 125 -14.52 10.74 -8.75
N LYS A 126 -13.54 10.52 -9.62
CA LYS A 126 -13.68 9.73 -10.86
C LYS A 126 -13.57 8.22 -10.63
N ILE A 127 -13.08 7.80 -9.44
CA ILE A 127 -12.88 6.40 -9.04
C ILE A 127 -13.94 6.03 -7.99
N LYS A 128 -15.23 6.15 -8.37
CA LYS A 128 -16.36 5.85 -7.46
C LYS A 128 -17.09 4.56 -7.83
N ARG A 129 -16.68 3.86 -8.87
CA ARG A 129 -17.33 2.61 -9.28
C ARG A 129 -16.55 1.43 -8.70
N ALA A 130 -17.24 0.43 -8.17
CA ALA A 130 -16.64 -0.76 -7.55
C ALA A 130 -15.55 -1.42 -8.41
N TRP A 131 -15.80 -1.61 -9.72
CA TRP A 131 -14.82 -2.22 -10.62
C TRP A 131 -13.51 -1.41 -10.74
N LYS A 132 -13.57 -0.07 -10.61
CA LYS A 132 -12.37 0.77 -10.63
C LYS A 132 -11.55 0.60 -9.34
N ILE A 133 -12.23 0.48 -8.20
CA ILE A 133 -11.57 0.21 -6.91
C ILE A 133 -10.94 -1.18 -6.96
N TYR A 134 -11.66 -2.18 -7.49
CA TYR A 134 -11.13 -3.52 -7.71
C TYR A 134 -9.84 -3.47 -8.54
N LEU A 135 -9.87 -2.82 -9.71
CA LEU A 135 -8.69 -2.72 -10.58
C LEU A 135 -7.53 -1.96 -9.93
N CYS A 136 -7.81 -0.89 -9.19
CA CYS A 136 -6.76 -0.15 -8.49
C CYS A 136 -6.17 -0.99 -7.34
N GLY A 137 -7.00 -1.68 -6.55
CA GLY A 137 -6.56 -2.55 -5.46
C GLY A 137 -5.74 -3.73 -5.99
N PHE A 138 -6.25 -4.42 -7.01
CA PHE A 138 -5.55 -5.51 -7.69
C PHE A 138 -4.21 -5.05 -8.28
N GLY A 139 -4.21 -3.93 -9.01
CA GLY A 139 -3.00 -3.40 -9.63
C GLY A 139 -1.95 -2.98 -8.61
N PHE A 140 -2.37 -2.39 -7.49
CA PHE A 140 -1.44 -2.01 -6.43
C PHE A 140 -0.90 -3.23 -5.68
N ALA A 141 -1.74 -4.24 -5.39
CA ALA A 141 -1.31 -5.50 -4.80
C ALA A 141 -0.31 -6.24 -5.72
N LEU A 142 -0.65 -6.38 -7.00
CA LEU A 142 0.22 -7.01 -8.00
C LEU A 142 1.56 -6.27 -8.12
N PHE A 143 1.55 -4.93 -8.10
CA PHE A 143 2.77 -4.13 -8.10
C PHE A 143 3.68 -4.47 -6.91
N ILE A 144 3.12 -4.57 -5.71
CA ILE A 144 3.88 -4.94 -4.51
C ILE A 144 4.52 -6.32 -4.69
N GLU A 145 3.75 -7.31 -5.09
CA GLU A 145 4.22 -8.69 -5.27
C GLU A 145 5.32 -8.79 -6.34
N VAL A 146 5.16 -8.10 -7.46
CA VAL A 146 6.17 -8.05 -8.53
C VAL A 146 7.47 -7.39 -8.03
N VAL A 147 7.37 -6.30 -7.27
CA VAL A 147 8.55 -5.65 -6.70
C VAL A 147 9.23 -6.55 -5.67
N GLN A 148 8.48 -7.27 -4.83
CA GLN A 148 9.04 -8.25 -3.89
C GLN A 148 9.78 -9.37 -4.62
N LEU A 149 9.20 -9.90 -5.70
CA LEU A 149 9.83 -10.91 -6.54
C LEU A 149 11.13 -10.41 -7.15
N ILE A 150 11.12 -9.24 -7.82
CA ILE A 150 12.28 -8.66 -8.49
C ILE A 150 13.40 -8.32 -7.50
N THR A 151 13.04 -7.83 -6.32
CA THR A 151 14.01 -7.43 -5.30
C THR A 151 14.49 -8.59 -4.43
N GLY A 152 13.89 -9.80 -4.56
CA GLY A 152 14.19 -10.94 -3.69
C GLY A 152 13.85 -10.71 -2.21
N ARG A 153 12.97 -9.75 -1.91
CA ARG A 153 12.64 -9.34 -0.54
C ARG A 153 11.37 -9.99 0.03
N GLY A 154 10.78 -10.88 -0.71
CA GLY A 154 9.59 -11.64 -0.34
C GLY A 154 9.38 -12.81 -1.25
N VAL A 155 8.30 -13.53 -0.98
CA VAL A 155 7.78 -14.58 -1.84
C VAL A 155 6.61 -13.97 -2.60
N PHE A 156 6.60 -14.07 -3.93
CA PHE A 156 5.41 -13.69 -4.70
C PHE A 156 4.27 -14.66 -4.35
N GLU A 157 3.21 -14.16 -3.77
CA GLU A 157 2.07 -14.99 -3.38
C GLU A 157 0.77 -14.53 -4.03
N THR A 158 0.13 -15.42 -4.79
CA THR A 158 -1.19 -15.14 -5.40
C THR A 158 -2.25 -14.82 -4.34
N ASP A 159 -2.16 -15.46 -3.17
CA ASP A 159 -3.10 -15.26 -2.07
C ASP A 159 -3.00 -13.84 -1.48
N ASP A 160 -1.82 -13.23 -1.48
CA ASP A 160 -1.62 -11.86 -1.02
C ASP A 160 -2.30 -10.86 -1.97
N ILE A 161 -2.23 -11.10 -3.28
CA ILE A 161 -2.96 -10.28 -4.27
C ILE A 161 -4.46 -10.38 -4.04
N ILE A 162 -4.97 -11.59 -3.81
CA ILE A 162 -6.40 -11.83 -3.54
C ILE A 162 -6.83 -11.09 -2.27
N ASN A 163 -6.11 -11.30 -1.16
CA ASN A 163 -6.42 -10.72 0.15
C ASN A 163 -6.38 -9.20 0.14
N ASN A 164 -5.34 -8.62 -0.45
CA ASN A 164 -5.20 -7.19 -0.60
C ASN A 164 -6.35 -6.58 -1.43
N THR A 165 -6.74 -7.27 -2.52
CA THR A 165 -7.86 -6.84 -3.36
C THR A 165 -9.19 -6.92 -2.60
N ILE A 166 -9.42 -8.00 -1.84
CA ILE A 166 -10.59 -8.14 -0.97
C ILE A 166 -10.62 -7.01 0.07
N GLY A 167 -9.48 -6.71 0.71
CA GLY A 167 -9.37 -5.60 1.66
C GLY A 167 -9.76 -4.26 1.05
N ALA A 168 -9.30 -3.96 -0.17
CA ALA A 168 -9.69 -2.76 -0.89
C ALA A 168 -11.21 -2.71 -1.20
N MET A 169 -11.81 -3.85 -1.53
CA MET A 169 -13.26 -3.94 -1.77
C MET A 169 -14.07 -3.77 -0.49
N ILE A 170 -13.64 -4.34 0.63
CA ILE A 170 -14.26 -4.15 1.95
C ILE A 170 -14.20 -2.66 2.35
N GLY A 171 -13.08 -2.00 2.12
CA GLY A 171 -12.94 -0.57 2.43
C GLY A 171 -13.80 0.34 1.56
N TYR A 172 -14.19 -0.11 0.36
CA TYR A 172 -15.07 0.63 -0.53
C TYR A 172 -16.55 0.51 -0.14
N GLY A 173 -17.02 -0.66 0.34
CA GLY A 173 -18.42 -0.93 0.72
C GLY A 173 -18.82 -0.28 2.01
#